data_0e8eac2fca37c546ef7206446e349046
#
_entry.id   0e8eac2fca37c546ef7206446e349046
#
_cell.length_a   1.000
_cell.length_b   1.000
_cell.length_c   1.000
_cell.angle_alpha   90.00
_cell.angle_beta   90.00
_cell.angle_gamma   90.00
#
_symmetry.space_group_name_H-M   'P 1'
#
loop_
_entity.id
_entity.type
_entity.pdbx_description
1 polymer ?
#
loop_
_entity_poly.entity_id
_entity_poly.type
_entity_poly.pdbx_seq_one_letter_code
_entity_poly.pdbx_strand_id
1 'polypeptide(L)'
;MTREVANPVNVARDVRRRPRIMLGLVEIAGYYSFMHEAFRELGVDTLPIDLGRHPFRYRHEGRDDPTVVRLVRRVRDRRPEPGASRVALFLWRLAWGPARILLFVWAVQRFDAFVFSTGQSFFRGRDLPLLRLLGKRLIFVFHGSEARPAYIDGQKMTPARALSIPECIAVARRQKAMIRRIERHAHVIVAQPAFSHFFERPVVNWFAIGVPWKDPLPSSAGPTTAATAIRILHSPSDPPVKGSAQIREAVERLRVEGLDLELIELNRVPNEEVLRQLGTCDFAVDQLYSDAPMVGFATEAAVASKATIVGGYAWSANRAAFDAVPFPPVEECEPEEVVQAIRRLATDDNRRRALGDEASRFVREQWSRRAIAGRVLRLIDGPPPREWMFDPRTLRYVEGCGLSRDDARDVVRRVLAEGGREALCLVDKPELEEAFVQFAAANGSPGSG
;
A
#
# COMPACT_ATOMS: atom_id res chain seq x y z
N MET A 1 -1.75 -29.47 -45.62
CA MET A 1 -0.98 -28.26 -45.21
C MET A 1 -0.85 -28.28 -43.70
N THR A 2 0.23 -28.86 -43.25
CA THR A 2 0.60 -29.11 -41.85
C THR A 2 1.17 -27.79 -41.25
N ARG A 3 0.57 -27.31 -40.20
CA ARG A 3 1.12 -26.16 -39.41
C ARG A 3 2.27 -26.69 -38.55
N GLU A 4 3.45 -26.20 -38.82
CA GLU A 4 4.64 -26.33 -37.98
C GLU A 4 4.39 -25.71 -36.59
N VAL A 5 4.53 -26.55 -35.57
CA VAL A 5 4.56 -26.12 -34.17
C VAL A 5 5.96 -25.55 -33.92
N ALA A 6 6.04 -24.26 -33.68
CA ALA A 6 7.28 -23.59 -33.34
C ALA A 6 7.88 -24.15 -32.04
N ASN A 7 9.10 -24.65 -32.16
CA ASN A 7 9.93 -25.17 -31.08
C ASN A 7 10.21 -24.08 -30.03
N PRO A 8 10.15 -24.34 -28.72
CA PRO A 8 10.49 -23.37 -27.69
C PRO A 8 11.99 -23.08 -27.78
N VAL A 9 12.32 -21.83 -28.07
CA VAL A 9 13.68 -21.28 -28.11
C VAL A 9 14.39 -21.61 -26.80
N ASN A 10 15.42 -22.41 -26.93
CA ASN A 10 16.37 -22.76 -25.88
C ASN A 10 17.24 -21.51 -25.59
N VAL A 11 16.76 -20.62 -24.70
CA VAL A 11 17.54 -19.49 -24.20
C VAL A 11 18.62 -20.08 -23.30
N ALA A 12 19.81 -20.23 -23.85
CA ALA A 12 21.02 -20.50 -23.08
C ALA A 12 21.08 -19.48 -21.92
N ARG A 13 20.85 -19.92 -20.70
CA ARG A 13 20.95 -19.14 -19.47
C ARG A 13 22.43 -18.75 -19.33
N ASP A 14 22.75 -17.51 -19.72
CA ASP A 14 23.94 -16.83 -19.24
C ASP A 14 23.91 -16.94 -17.70
N VAL A 15 24.86 -17.66 -17.11
CA VAL A 15 24.96 -17.91 -15.65
C VAL A 15 25.45 -16.62 -14.98
N ARG A 16 24.70 -15.52 -15.15
CA ARG A 16 24.93 -14.33 -14.35
C ARG A 16 24.62 -14.69 -12.90
N ARG A 17 25.58 -14.43 -12.03
CA ARG A 17 25.40 -14.58 -10.59
C ARG A 17 24.11 -13.85 -10.15
N ARG A 18 23.17 -14.57 -9.52
CA ARG A 18 21.93 -13.97 -9.04
C ARG A 18 22.23 -12.78 -8.12
N PRO A 19 21.53 -11.65 -8.27
CA PRO A 19 21.79 -10.46 -7.46
C PRO A 19 21.47 -10.72 -6.00
N ARG A 20 22.26 -10.15 -5.10
CA ARG A 20 21.98 -10.10 -3.67
C ARG A 20 21.16 -8.84 -3.42
N ILE A 21 20.00 -8.96 -2.79
CA ILE A 21 19.00 -7.89 -2.72
C ILE A 21 18.77 -7.50 -1.25
N MET A 22 18.85 -6.21 -0.96
CA MET A 22 18.37 -5.66 0.30
C MET A 22 16.92 -5.18 0.14
N LEU A 23 16.04 -5.57 1.08
CA LEU A 23 14.63 -5.15 1.16
C LEU A 23 14.44 -4.23 2.37
N GLY A 24 13.79 -3.12 2.22
CA GLY A 24 13.48 -2.22 3.34
C GLY A 24 13.92 -0.78 3.04
N LEU A 25 14.04 0.08 4.00
CA LEU A 25 14.37 0.06 5.44
C LEU A 25 13.15 0.15 6.40
N VAL A 26 11.94 0.09 5.91
CA VAL A 26 10.73 0.12 6.73
C VAL A 26 9.83 -1.01 6.28
N GLU A 27 9.39 -1.84 7.21
CA GLU A 27 8.41 -2.89 6.97
C GLU A 27 7.01 -2.28 6.96
N ILE A 28 6.20 -2.68 6.00
CA ILE A 28 4.80 -2.26 5.87
C ILE A 28 3.92 -3.51 5.78
N ALA A 29 3.14 -3.78 6.80
CA ALA A 29 2.13 -4.85 6.83
C ALA A 29 2.64 -6.23 6.37
N GLY A 30 3.92 -6.56 6.63
CA GLY A 30 4.52 -7.84 6.21
C GLY A 30 5.01 -7.88 4.75
N TYR A 31 4.85 -6.80 3.97
CA TYR A 31 5.16 -6.76 2.55
C TYR A 31 6.57 -7.27 2.20
N TYR A 32 7.59 -6.76 2.89
CA TYR A 32 8.99 -7.15 2.63
C TYR A 32 9.34 -8.50 3.22
N SER A 33 8.73 -8.88 4.33
CA SER A 33 8.89 -10.21 4.93
C SER A 33 8.33 -11.30 4.01
N PHE A 34 7.12 -11.12 3.48
CA PHE A 34 6.53 -12.08 2.53
C PHE A 34 7.26 -12.08 1.19
N MET A 35 7.74 -10.93 0.74
CA MET A 35 8.58 -10.84 -0.46
C MET A 35 9.91 -11.58 -0.27
N HIS A 36 10.52 -11.50 0.91
CA HIS A 36 11.71 -12.28 1.24
C HIS A 36 11.47 -13.79 1.14
N GLU A 37 10.35 -14.27 1.68
CA GLU A 37 9.96 -15.67 1.55
C GLU A 37 9.81 -16.08 0.07
N ALA A 38 9.15 -15.22 -0.72
CA ALA A 38 8.98 -15.45 -2.16
C ALA A 38 10.34 -15.54 -2.91
N PHE A 39 11.30 -14.72 -2.57
CA PHE A 39 12.65 -14.78 -3.14
C PHE A 39 13.41 -16.04 -2.72
N ARG A 40 13.24 -16.48 -1.47
CA ARG A 40 13.85 -17.73 -0.99
C ARG A 40 13.39 -18.94 -1.81
N GLU A 41 12.11 -19.02 -2.18
CA GLU A 41 11.57 -20.08 -3.05
C GLU A 41 12.27 -20.10 -4.43
N LEU A 42 12.76 -18.95 -4.90
CA LEU A 42 13.52 -18.84 -6.14
C LEU A 42 15.04 -19.02 -5.95
N GLY A 43 15.50 -19.25 -4.73
CA GLY A 43 16.93 -19.37 -4.40
C GLY A 43 17.69 -18.04 -4.60
N VAL A 44 17.07 -16.89 -4.37
CA VAL A 44 17.68 -15.56 -4.44
C VAL A 44 18.08 -15.09 -3.05
N ASP A 45 19.32 -14.62 -2.90
CA ASP A 45 19.84 -14.11 -1.63
C ASP A 45 19.25 -12.72 -1.35
N THR A 46 18.39 -12.63 -0.37
CA THR A 46 17.72 -11.39 0.05
C THR A 46 17.83 -11.20 1.56
N LEU A 47 17.77 -9.96 2.02
CA LEU A 47 17.71 -9.63 3.45
C LEU A 47 16.73 -8.47 3.68
N PRO A 48 15.65 -8.69 4.43
CA PRO A 48 14.79 -7.60 4.89
C PRO A 48 15.43 -6.88 6.08
N ILE A 49 15.60 -5.56 5.96
CA ILE A 49 16.11 -4.70 7.05
C ILE A 49 15.03 -3.71 7.44
N ASP A 50 14.47 -3.86 8.62
CA ASP A 50 13.51 -2.94 9.18
C ASP A 50 14.14 -2.06 10.25
N LEU A 51 14.16 -0.76 10.02
CA LEU A 51 14.56 0.29 10.96
C LEU A 51 13.36 1.10 11.47
N GLY A 52 12.15 0.76 11.01
CA GLY A 52 10.89 1.36 11.47
C GLY A 52 10.56 0.95 12.92
N ARG A 53 9.70 1.74 13.54
CA ARG A 53 9.03 1.39 14.80
C ARG A 53 7.55 1.29 14.48
N HIS A 54 7.04 0.12 14.20
CA HIS A 54 5.62 -0.10 13.96
C HIS A 54 4.99 -0.80 15.18
N PRO A 55 3.80 -0.37 15.63
CA PRO A 55 3.12 -0.99 16.77
C PRO A 55 2.68 -2.43 16.48
N PHE A 56 2.39 -2.76 15.22
CA PHE A 56 2.08 -4.11 14.79
C PHE A 56 3.39 -4.83 14.44
N ARG A 57 3.80 -5.79 15.28
CA ARG A 57 5.03 -6.56 15.09
C ARG A 57 4.85 -7.58 13.94
N TYR A 58 4.99 -7.16 12.70
CA TYR A 58 5.12 -8.07 11.55
C TYR A 58 6.52 -8.70 11.46
N ARG A 59 7.16 -8.97 12.60
CA ARG A 59 8.56 -9.34 12.63
C ARG A 59 8.79 -10.83 12.42
N HIS A 60 9.60 -11.17 11.44
CA HIS A 60 10.60 -12.21 11.64
C HIS A 60 11.76 -11.60 12.43
N GLU A 61 11.73 -11.69 13.76
CA GLU A 61 12.93 -11.48 14.57
C GLU A 61 13.86 -12.70 14.32
N GLY A 62 14.66 -12.60 13.23
CA GLY A 62 15.55 -13.67 12.86
C GLY A 62 16.70 -13.78 13.87
N ARG A 63 16.85 -14.95 14.51
CA ARG A 63 18.12 -15.35 15.15
C ARG A 63 19.29 -15.25 14.14
N ASP A 64 18.97 -15.23 12.84
CA ASP A 64 19.91 -15.24 11.71
C ASP A 64 20.31 -13.85 11.19
N ASP A 65 19.85 -12.76 11.82
CA ASP A 65 20.25 -11.41 11.42
C ASP A 65 21.78 -11.21 11.52
N PRO A 66 22.43 -10.62 10.51
CA PRO A 66 23.85 -10.28 10.57
C PRO A 66 24.18 -9.41 11.79
N THR A 67 25.38 -9.59 12.35
CA THR A 67 25.81 -8.87 13.56
C THR A 67 25.68 -7.35 13.42
N VAL A 68 25.98 -6.79 12.24
CA VAL A 68 25.83 -5.36 11.94
C VAL A 68 24.36 -4.93 12.07
N VAL A 69 23.43 -5.69 11.52
CA VAL A 69 21.98 -5.37 11.61
C VAL A 69 21.52 -5.43 13.06
N ARG A 70 21.92 -6.45 13.81
CA ARG A 70 21.61 -6.58 15.24
C ARG A 70 22.14 -5.41 16.06
N LEU A 71 23.38 -4.98 15.79
CA LEU A 71 24.00 -3.82 16.48
C LEU A 71 23.20 -2.54 16.18
N VAL A 72 22.89 -2.27 14.91
CA VAL A 72 22.15 -1.08 14.50
C VAL A 72 20.75 -1.05 15.11
N ARG A 73 20.06 -2.20 15.16
CA ARG A 73 18.75 -2.32 15.83
C ARG A 73 18.85 -2.01 17.32
N ARG A 74 19.87 -2.52 18.03
CA ARG A 74 20.10 -2.20 19.45
C ARG A 74 20.26 -0.70 19.69
N VAL A 75 21.00 -0.01 18.81
CA VAL A 75 21.14 1.47 18.90
C VAL A 75 19.82 2.16 18.60
N ARG A 76 19.07 1.72 17.60
CA ARG A 76 17.74 2.23 17.27
C ARG A 76 16.77 2.10 18.46
N ASP A 77 16.73 0.91 19.09
CA ASP A 77 15.79 0.60 20.16
C ASP A 77 16.06 1.41 21.44
N ARG A 78 17.32 1.91 21.61
CA ARG A 78 17.70 2.84 22.69
C ARG A 78 17.30 4.30 22.42
N ARG A 79 16.54 4.57 21.35
CA ARG A 79 16.04 5.93 21.10
C ARG A 79 15.18 6.38 22.29
N PRO A 80 15.48 7.54 22.89
CA PRO A 80 14.68 8.09 23.98
C PRO A 80 13.22 8.31 23.56
N GLU A 81 12.33 8.12 24.52
CA GLU A 81 10.89 8.36 24.35
C GLU A 81 10.57 9.84 24.08
N PRO A 82 9.39 10.14 23.49
CA PRO A 82 8.92 11.51 23.33
C PRO A 82 8.89 12.23 24.70
N GLY A 83 9.49 13.43 24.76
CA GLY A 83 9.62 14.18 26.02
C GLY A 83 10.93 13.97 26.79
N ALA A 84 11.81 13.06 26.36
CA ALA A 84 13.12 12.89 26.97
C ALA A 84 14.01 14.13 26.83
N SER A 85 15.01 14.26 27.73
CA SER A 85 15.92 15.39 27.76
C SER A 85 16.68 15.60 26.44
N ARG A 86 17.02 16.85 26.12
CA ARG A 86 17.83 17.19 24.94
C ARG A 86 19.19 16.48 24.94
N VAL A 87 19.76 16.27 26.12
CA VAL A 87 21.03 15.56 26.29
C VAL A 87 20.90 14.09 25.89
N ALA A 88 19.85 13.40 26.33
CA ALA A 88 19.61 12.00 25.97
C ALA A 88 19.41 11.84 24.45
N LEU A 89 18.68 12.75 23.82
CA LEU A 89 18.51 12.78 22.37
C LEU A 89 19.81 13.05 21.62
N PHE A 90 20.65 13.95 22.16
CA PHE A 90 21.96 14.24 21.57
C PHE A 90 22.90 13.04 21.66
N LEU A 91 23.03 12.40 22.82
CA LEU A 91 23.84 11.19 23.01
C LEU A 91 23.38 10.05 22.11
N TRP A 92 22.07 9.84 22.01
CA TRP A 92 21.53 8.85 21.08
C TRP A 92 21.88 9.19 19.61
N ARG A 93 21.80 10.45 19.19
CA ARG A 93 22.19 10.87 17.84
C ARG A 93 23.66 10.62 17.53
N LEU A 94 24.54 10.81 18.50
CA LEU A 94 25.97 10.50 18.40
C LEU A 94 26.21 9.00 18.13
N ALA A 95 25.42 8.11 18.72
CA ALA A 95 25.52 6.67 18.47
C ALA A 95 24.80 6.26 17.17
N TRP A 96 23.66 6.90 16.86
CA TRP A 96 22.83 6.55 15.72
C TRP A 96 23.46 6.90 14.37
N GLY A 97 24.19 8.02 14.28
CA GLY A 97 24.90 8.44 13.07
C GLY A 97 25.92 7.40 12.61
N PRO A 98 26.94 7.06 13.43
CA PRO A 98 27.92 6.03 13.12
C PRO A 98 27.30 4.65 12.83
N ALA A 99 26.28 4.24 13.61
CA ALA A 99 25.59 2.97 13.38
C ALA A 99 24.95 2.90 11.97
N ARG A 100 24.35 4.00 11.49
CA ARG A 100 23.81 4.07 10.12
C ARG A 100 24.89 4.06 9.06
N ILE A 101 26.02 4.73 9.30
CA ILE A 101 27.17 4.71 8.38
C ILE A 101 27.72 3.27 8.29
N LEU A 102 27.89 2.59 9.42
CA LEU A 102 28.32 1.19 9.45
C LEU A 102 27.39 0.29 8.65
N LEU A 103 26.06 0.43 8.85
CA LEU A 103 25.06 -0.32 8.11
C LEU A 103 25.16 -0.04 6.60
N PHE A 104 25.30 1.24 6.23
CA PHE A 104 25.42 1.65 4.82
C PHE A 104 26.66 1.03 4.15
N VAL A 105 27.84 1.16 4.76
CA VAL A 105 29.07 0.61 4.21
C VAL A 105 28.98 -0.90 4.06
N TRP A 106 28.50 -1.59 5.09
CA TRP A 106 28.27 -3.03 5.05
C TRP A 106 27.25 -3.42 3.95
N ALA A 107 26.13 -2.71 3.85
CA ALA A 107 25.10 -3.01 2.86
C ALA A 107 25.60 -2.79 1.42
N VAL A 108 26.38 -1.73 1.18
CA VAL A 108 26.99 -1.47 -0.13
C VAL A 108 27.93 -2.60 -0.57
N GLN A 109 28.70 -3.17 0.35
CA GLN A 109 29.59 -4.30 0.05
C GLN A 109 28.82 -5.62 -0.15
N ARG A 110 27.69 -5.77 0.55
CA ARG A 110 26.94 -7.04 0.60
C ARG A 110 25.92 -7.19 -0.51
N PHE A 111 25.27 -6.11 -0.97
CA PHE A 111 24.14 -6.15 -1.88
C PHE A 111 24.43 -5.49 -3.23
N ASP A 112 23.80 -6.03 -4.26
CA ASP A 112 23.89 -5.56 -5.65
C ASP A 112 22.67 -4.68 -6.01
N ALA A 113 21.52 -4.94 -5.37
CA ALA A 113 20.28 -4.21 -5.56
C ALA A 113 19.63 -3.82 -4.21
N PHE A 114 18.93 -2.69 -4.22
CA PHE A 114 18.21 -2.14 -3.08
C PHE A 114 16.76 -1.89 -3.46
N VAL A 115 15.83 -2.51 -2.77
CA VAL A 115 14.39 -2.26 -2.88
C VAL A 115 13.97 -1.47 -1.64
N PHE A 116 13.92 -0.15 -1.76
CA PHE A 116 13.57 0.75 -0.68
C PHE A 116 12.06 0.95 -0.56
N SER A 117 11.58 1.16 0.65
CA SER A 117 10.18 1.43 0.98
C SER A 117 9.94 2.90 1.33
N THR A 118 8.70 3.35 1.15
CA THR A 118 8.16 4.61 1.69
C THR A 118 9.01 5.85 1.43
N GLY A 119 9.73 5.90 0.30
CA GLY A 119 10.60 7.03 -0.02
C GLY A 119 11.81 7.20 0.90
N GLN A 120 12.16 6.18 1.69
CA GLN A 120 13.28 6.22 2.62
C GLN A 120 14.52 5.53 2.05
N SER A 121 15.70 6.09 2.35
CA SER A 121 17.00 5.46 2.12
C SER A 121 17.86 5.63 3.38
N PHE A 122 19.11 5.18 3.36
CA PHE A 122 19.99 5.27 4.54
C PHE A 122 20.13 6.70 5.06
N PHE A 123 20.19 7.71 4.19
CA PHE A 123 20.39 9.12 4.56
C PHE A 123 19.37 10.07 3.90
N ARG A 124 18.11 9.66 3.84
CA ARG A 124 16.99 10.47 3.28
C ARG A 124 17.26 10.95 1.85
N GLY A 125 17.78 10.06 1.01
CA GLY A 125 18.08 10.30 -0.40
C GLY A 125 19.43 10.96 -0.68
N ARG A 126 20.25 11.31 0.33
CA ARG A 126 21.60 11.86 0.13
C ARG A 126 22.63 10.78 -0.27
N ASP A 127 22.33 9.54 0.00
CA ASP A 127 23.11 8.35 -0.33
C ASP A 127 22.88 7.85 -1.77
N LEU A 128 21.79 8.25 -2.39
CA LEU A 128 21.40 7.76 -3.72
C LEU A 128 22.42 8.03 -4.83
N PRO A 129 23.04 9.25 -4.92
CA PRO A 129 24.08 9.50 -5.90
C PRO A 129 25.26 8.54 -5.75
N LEU A 130 25.70 8.27 -4.51
CA LEU A 130 26.80 7.35 -4.24
C LEU A 130 26.44 5.90 -4.58
N LEU A 131 25.23 5.44 -4.21
CA LEU A 131 24.75 4.12 -4.60
C LEU A 131 24.72 3.94 -6.13
N ARG A 132 24.30 4.98 -6.87
CA ARG A 132 24.33 4.99 -8.33
C ARG A 132 25.75 4.91 -8.89
N LEU A 133 26.66 5.72 -8.34
CA LEU A 133 28.08 5.72 -8.74
C LEU A 133 28.73 4.35 -8.52
N LEU A 134 28.34 3.65 -7.45
CA LEU A 134 28.80 2.30 -7.12
C LEU A 134 28.07 1.20 -7.91
N GLY A 135 27.32 1.55 -8.94
CA GLY A 135 26.64 0.61 -9.84
C GLY A 135 25.48 -0.16 -9.19
N LYS A 136 24.94 0.31 -8.06
CA LYS A 136 23.85 -0.37 -7.36
C LYS A 136 22.51 -0.15 -8.04
N ARG A 137 21.71 -1.21 -8.19
CA ARG A 137 20.34 -1.10 -8.72
C ARG A 137 19.42 -0.57 -7.63
N LEU A 138 18.65 0.49 -7.92
CA LEU A 138 17.79 1.17 -6.96
C LEU A 138 16.33 1.09 -7.41
N ILE A 139 15.49 0.43 -6.61
CA ILE A 139 14.06 0.35 -6.79
C ILE A 139 13.40 0.99 -5.58
N PHE A 140 12.40 1.83 -5.79
CA PHE A 140 11.60 2.43 -4.73
C PHE A 140 10.16 1.97 -4.86
N VAL A 141 9.58 1.46 -3.75
CA VAL A 141 8.18 1.06 -3.67
C VAL A 141 7.46 2.02 -2.73
N PHE A 142 6.41 2.66 -3.25
CA PHE A 142 5.54 3.54 -2.49
C PHE A 142 4.22 2.83 -2.19
N HIS A 143 3.71 3.00 -0.98
CA HIS A 143 2.55 2.26 -0.46
C HIS A 143 1.31 3.13 -0.20
N GLY A 144 1.44 4.47 -0.22
CA GLY A 144 0.29 5.37 -0.03
C GLY A 144 0.65 6.74 0.52
N SER A 145 0.43 6.95 1.81
CA SER A 145 0.52 8.27 2.48
C SER A 145 1.84 9.01 2.32
N GLU A 146 2.94 8.34 2.05
CA GLU A 146 4.22 8.98 1.79
C GLU A 146 4.30 9.67 0.42
N ALA A 147 3.49 9.21 -0.55
CA ALA A 147 3.42 9.77 -1.91
C ALA A 147 2.13 10.54 -2.18
N ARG A 148 1.01 10.12 -1.53
CA ARG A 148 -0.28 10.82 -1.67
C ARG A 148 -0.15 12.25 -1.15
N PRO A 149 -0.63 13.27 -1.90
CA PRO A 149 -0.67 14.65 -1.42
C PRO A 149 -1.33 14.77 -0.04
N ALA A 150 -0.70 15.52 0.86
CA ALA A 150 -1.19 15.61 2.23
C ALA A 150 -2.63 16.12 2.34
N TYR A 151 -3.06 16.94 1.39
CA TYR A 151 -4.38 17.57 1.37
C TYR A 151 -5.53 16.64 0.91
N ILE A 152 -5.22 15.44 0.44
CA ILE A 152 -6.20 14.38 0.12
C ILE A 152 -5.88 13.06 0.84
N ASP A 153 -5.16 13.14 1.95
CA ASP A 153 -4.73 11.98 2.73
C ASP A 153 -5.36 11.98 4.11
N GLY A 154 -6.35 11.12 4.33
CA GLY A 154 -7.05 10.99 5.61
C GLY A 154 -6.14 10.62 6.78
N GLN A 155 -5.01 9.96 6.55
CA GLN A 155 -4.01 9.72 7.59
C GLN A 155 -3.44 11.02 8.19
N LYS A 156 -3.55 12.13 7.47
CA LYS A 156 -3.05 13.45 7.86
C LYS A 156 -4.14 14.48 8.13
N MET A 157 -5.32 14.29 7.53
CA MET A 157 -6.39 15.30 7.49
C MET A 157 -7.73 14.85 8.09
N THR A 158 -7.83 13.67 8.70
CA THR A 158 -9.06 13.33 9.45
C THR A 158 -9.29 14.31 10.61
N PRO A 159 -10.54 14.64 10.96
CA PRO A 159 -10.84 15.66 12.00
C PRO A 159 -10.11 15.43 13.33
N ALA A 160 -9.89 14.18 13.72
CA ALA A 160 -9.19 13.83 14.96
C ALA A 160 -7.68 14.12 14.95
N ARG A 161 -7.06 14.34 13.77
CA ARG A 161 -5.59 14.48 13.60
C ARG A 161 -5.19 15.49 12.56
N ALA A 162 -6.13 16.31 12.09
CA ALA A 162 -5.88 17.25 11.00
C ALA A 162 -4.67 18.12 11.26
N LEU A 163 -3.74 18.11 10.31
CA LEU A 163 -2.70 19.12 10.22
C LEU A 163 -3.37 20.48 10.03
N SER A 164 -2.76 21.54 10.54
CA SER A 164 -3.12 22.89 10.10
C SER A 164 -2.86 23.04 8.60
N ILE A 165 -3.57 23.94 7.93
CA ILE A 165 -3.40 24.13 6.47
C ILE A 165 -1.96 24.50 6.10
N PRO A 166 -1.26 25.41 6.81
CA PRO A 166 0.16 25.68 6.56
C PRO A 166 1.05 24.45 6.71
N GLU A 167 0.80 23.59 7.72
CA GLU A 167 1.53 22.34 7.90
C GLU A 167 1.26 21.35 6.76
N CYS A 168 0.01 21.23 6.33
CA CYS A 168 -0.40 20.40 5.19
C CYS A 168 0.35 20.81 3.91
N ILE A 169 0.37 22.11 3.59
CA ILE A 169 1.13 22.67 2.45
C ILE A 169 2.63 22.36 2.59
N ALA A 170 3.19 22.56 3.78
CA ALA A 170 4.60 22.27 4.03
C ALA A 170 4.93 20.77 3.88
N VAL A 171 4.00 19.87 4.24
CA VAL A 171 4.14 18.42 4.02
C VAL A 171 4.09 18.11 2.54
N ALA A 172 3.12 18.64 1.78
CA ALA A 172 2.99 18.42 0.34
C ALA A 172 4.27 18.86 -0.42
N ARG A 173 4.80 20.03 -0.10
CA ARG A 173 6.08 20.52 -0.65
C ARG A 173 7.26 19.59 -0.34
N ARG A 174 7.34 19.06 0.88
CA ARG A 174 8.38 18.09 1.28
C ARG A 174 8.23 16.76 0.57
N GLN A 175 7.00 16.27 0.38
CA GLN A 175 6.71 15.05 -0.38
C GLN A 175 7.17 15.19 -1.84
N LYS A 176 6.78 16.28 -2.53
CA LYS A 176 7.20 16.56 -3.91
C LYS A 176 8.72 16.64 -4.03
N ALA A 177 9.39 17.35 -3.11
CA ALA A 177 10.85 17.47 -3.10
C ALA A 177 11.56 16.14 -2.85
N MET A 178 11.01 15.29 -1.97
CA MET A 178 11.51 13.93 -1.72
C MET A 178 11.38 13.07 -2.98
N ILE A 179 10.20 13.05 -3.60
CA ILE A 179 9.92 12.27 -4.81
C ILE A 179 10.86 12.71 -5.95
N ARG A 180 10.98 14.01 -6.24
CA ARG A 180 11.92 14.53 -7.24
C ARG A 180 13.37 14.08 -7.00
N ARG A 181 13.80 14.04 -5.73
CA ARG A 181 15.15 13.55 -5.39
C ARG A 181 15.29 12.07 -5.70
N ILE A 182 14.29 11.26 -5.39
CA ILE A 182 14.28 9.82 -5.68
C ILE A 182 14.26 9.58 -7.19
N GLU A 183 13.43 10.28 -7.93
CA GLU A 183 13.30 10.15 -9.39
C GLU A 183 14.61 10.39 -10.13
N ARG A 184 15.48 11.29 -9.65
CA ARG A 184 16.80 11.54 -10.26
C ARG A 184 17.74 10.34 -10.17
N HIS A 185 17.55 9.47 -9.19
CA HIS A 185 18.50 8.40 -8.90
C HIS A 185 17.91 6.99 -8.97
N ALA A 186 16.62 6.83 -8.76
CA ALA A 186 15.95 5.53 -8.87
C ALA A 186 16.03 5.00 -10.31
N HIS A 187 16.28 3.71 -10.45
CA HIS A 187 16.15 3.02 -11.73
C HIS A 187 14.68 2.72 -12.04
N VAL A 188 13.94 2.32 -11.00
CA VAL A 188 12.53 1.99 -11.08
C VAL A 188 11.81 2.56 -9.86
N ILE A 189 10.62 3.10 -10.08
CA ILE A 189 9.68 3.48 -9.04
C ILE A 189 8.43 2.64 -9.24
N VAL A 190 7.95 2.03 -8.17
CA VAL A 190 6.71 1.27 -8.11
C VAL A 190 5.74 2.06 -7.25
N ALA A 191 4.59 2.42 -7.80
CA ALA A 191 3.55 3.19 -7.12
C ALA A 191 2.17 2.87 -7.69
N GLN A 192 1.13 3.07 -6.92
CA GLN A 192 -0.23 2.99 -7.46
C GLN A 192 -0.54 4.24 -8.29
N PRO A 193 -1.31 4.11 -9.38
CA PRO A 193 -1.74 5.24 -10.17
C PRO A 193 -2.42 6.34 -9.35
N ALA A 194 -3.39 5.98 -8.50
CA ALA A 194 -4.24 6.90 -7.76
C ALA A 194 -3.51 7.85 -6.78
N PHE A 195 -2.27 7.57 -6.37
CA PHE A 195 -1.46 8.50 -5.57
C PHE A 195 -0.19 8.98 -6.29
N SER A 196 -0.16 8.89 -7.62
CA SER A 196 1.00 9.28 -8.43
C SER A 196 1.06 10.78 -8.76
N HIS A 197 0.37 11.62 -8.01
CA HIS A 197 0.26 13.07 -8.23
C HIS A 197 1.61 13.80 -8.34
N PHE A 198 2.57 13.43 -7.51
CA PHE A 198 3.85 14.12 -7.40
C PHE A 198 4.97 13.54 -8.26
N PHE A 199 4.74 12.38 -8.89
CA PHE A 199 5.73 11.80 -9.81
C PHE A 199 5.71 12.53 -11.16
N GLU A 200 6.89 12.75 -11.73
CA GLU A 200 7.09 13.41 -13.02
C GLU A 200 7.45 12.41 -14.12
N ARG A 201 8.01 11.25 -13.71
CA ARG A 201 8.40 10.15 -14.61
C ARG A 201 7.34 9.04 -14.55
N PRO A 202 7.20 8.24 -15.63
CA PRO A 202 6.40 7.02 -15.58
C PRO A 202 6.84 6.10 -14.44
N VAL A 203 5.85 5.53 -13.76
CA VAL A 203 6.02 4.58 -12.65
C VAL A 203 5.51 3.21 -13.04
N VAL A 204 6.04 2.15 -12.42
CA VAL A 204 5.46 0.81 -12.52
C VAL A 204 4.21 0.78 -11.66
N ASN A 205 3.08 0.41 -12.25
CA ASN A 205 1.84 0.19 -11.51
C ASN A 205 2.06 -0.92 -10.47
N TRP A 206 1.85 -0.59 -9.19
CA TRP A 206 2.08 -1.52 -8.09
C TRP A 206 1.30 -2.83 -8.23
N PHE A 207 0.09 -2.78 -8.79
CA PHE A 207 -0.74 -3.96 -9.04
C PHE A 207 -0.18 -4.88 -10.13
N ALA A 208 0.67 -4.37 -11.02
CA ALA A 208 1.42 -5.21 -11.94
C ALA A 208 2.47 -6.08 -11.22
N ILE A 209 2.96 -5.64 -10.07
CA ILE A 209 3.86 -6.44 -9.23
C ILE A 209 3.05 -7.39 -8.36
N GLY A 210 2.01 -6.88 -7.69
CA GLY A 210 1.15 -7.61 -6.78
C GLY A 210 1.47 -7.37 -5.30
N VAL A 211 0.52 -7.80 -4.47
CA VAL A 211 0.61 -7.72 -3.00
C VAL A 211 1.04 -9.08 -2.48
N PRO A 212 2.23 -9.21 -1.87
CA PRO A 212 2.65 -10.48 -1.27
C PRO A 212 1.78 -10.79 -0.03
N TRP A 213 1.48 -12.05 0.16
CA TRP A 213 0.58 -12.54 1.20
C TRP A 213 1.15 -13.77 1.90
N LYS A 214 0.60 -14.09 3.09
CA LYS A 214 1.01 -15.24 3.89
C LYS A 214 0.32 -16.52 3.41
N ASP A 215 1.09 -17.60 3.24
CA ASP A 215 0.60 -18.93 2.88
C ASP A 215 1.36 -20.02 3.69
N PRO A 216 0.69 -21.01 4.29
CA PRO A 216 -0.77 -21.14 4.34
C PRO A 216 -1.41 -20.19 5.34
N LEU A 217 -2.69 -19.91 5.13
CA LEU A 217 -3.48 -19.27 6.20
C LEU A 217 -3.60 -20.21 7.39
N PRO A 218 -3.73 -19.69 8.64
CA PRO A 218 -4.05 -20.53 9.79
C PRO A 218 -5.30 -21.36 9.50
N SER A 219 -5.25 -22.66 9.83
CA SER A 219 -6.42 -23.55 9.65
C SER A 219 -7.60 -22.97 10.41
N SER A 220 -8.66 -22.60 9.71
CA SER A 220 -9.93 -22.24 10.33
C SER A 220 -10.63 -23.53 10.75
N ALA A 221 -11.16 -23.57 11.94
CA ALA A 221 -12.28 -24.47 12.23
C ALA A 221 -13.37 -24.13 11.21
N GLY A 222 -13.84 -25.12 10.45
CA GLY A 222 -14.84 -24.92 9.41
C GLY A 222 -16.06 -24.14 9.89
N PRO A 223 -16.95 -23.69 9.00
CA PRO A 223 -18.08 -22.87 9.36
C PRO A 223 -18.83 -23.56 10.53
N THR A 224 -19.07 -22.79 11.58
CA THR A 224 -19.91 -23.26 12.69
C THR A 224 -21.31 -23.43 12.12
N THR A 225 -21.72 -24.66 11.88
CA THR A 225 -22.97 -25.07 11.20
C THR A 225 -24.26 -24.63 11.93
N ALA A 226 -24.18 -23.75 12.92
CA ALA A 226 -25.31 -23.33 13.78
C ALA A 226 -25.63 -21.82 13.74
N ALA A 227 -24.88 -20.98 13.03
CA ALA A 227 -25.18 -19.56 12.98
C ALA A 227 -26.15 -19.26 11.84
N THR A 228 -27.32 -18.69 12.14
CA THR A 228 -28.30 -18.20 11.15
C THR A 228 -27.88 -16.83 10.60
N ALA A 229 -27.16 -16.05 11.40
CA ALA A 229 -26.73 -14.69 11.04
C ALA A 229 -25.58 -14.69 10.02
N ILE A 230 -25.66 -13.83 9.05
CA ILE A 230 -24.56 -13.53 8.09
C ILE A 230 -23.47 -12.74 8.83
N ARG A 231 -22.26 -13.31 8.86
CA ARG A 231 -21.12 -12.78 9.60
C ARG A 231 -20.23 -11.90 8.71
N ILE A 232 -20.13 -10.64 9.06
CA ILE A 232 -19.39 -9.61 8.33
C ILE A 232 -18.13 -9.27 9.12
N LEU A 233 -16.94 -9.41 8.51
CA LEU A 233 -15.68 -9.04 9.17
C LEU A 233 -15.19 -7.66 8.69
N HIS A 234 -14.88 -6.78 9.65
CA HIS A 234 -14.22 -5.51 9.44
C HIS A 234 -13.01 -5.39 10.35
N SER A 235 -11.81 -5.18 9.77
CA SER A 235 -10.56 -5.11 10.55
C SER A 235 -9.79 -3.83 10.24
N PRO A 236 -10.25 -2.68 10.78
CA PRO A 236 -9.63 -1.39 10.48
C PRO A 236 -8.33 -1.19 11.26
N SER A 237 -7.25 -0.82 10.56
CA SER A 237 -6.02 -0.33 11.21
C SER A 237 -6.21 1.08 11.81
N ASP A 238 -7.12 1.86 11.25
CA ASP A 238 -7.49 3.22 11.66
C ASP A 238 -8.98 3.46 11.38
N PRO A 239 -9.87 3.23 12.36
CA PRO A 239 -11.31 3.28 12.16
C PRO A 239 -11.86 4.55 11.49
N PRO A 240 -11.44 5.78 11.85
CA PRO A 240 -11.89 6.99 11.17
C PRO A 240 -11.53 7.02 9.68
N VAL A 241 -10.29 6.65 9.35
CA VAL A 241 -9.78 6.62 7.95
C VAL A 241 -10.46 5.55 7.11
N LYS A 242 -10.88 4.45 7.77
CA LYS A 242 -11.51 3.30 7.10
C LYS A 242 -13.04 3.41 6.99
N GLY A 243 -13.66 4.44 7.59
CA GLY A 243 -15.11 4.62 7.57
C GLY A 243 -15.87 3.64 8.46
N SER A 244 -15.28 3.20 9.59
CA SER A 244 -15.89 2.19 10.47
C SER A 244 -17.23 2.63 11.08
N ALA A 245 -17.41 3.93 11.30
CA ALA A 245 -18.68 4.46 11.83
C ALA A 245 -19.82 4.22 10.83
N GLN A 246 -19.60 4.54 9.56
CA GLN A 246 -20.56 4.37 8.48
C GLN A 246 -20.86 2.88 8.21
N ILE A 247 -19.84 2.01 8.33
CA ILE A 247 -20.03 0.56 8.21
C ILE A 247 -20.96 0.05 9.33
N ARG A 248 -20.75 0.47 10.57
CA ARG A 248 -21.61 0.09 11.69
C ARG A 248 -23.05 0.58 11.51
N GLU A 249 -23.21 1.83 11.09
CA GLU A 249 -24.51 2.42 10.81
C GLU A 249 -25.25 1.67 9.69
N ALA A 250 -24.54 1.32 8.60
CA ALA A 250 -25.09 0.56 7.50
C ALA A 250 -25.57 -0.84 7.93
N VAL A 251 -24.80 -1.54 8.75
CA VAL A 251 -25.19 -2.86 9.28
C VAL A 251 -26.39 -2.72 10.19
N GLU A 252 -26.41 -1.73 11.09
CA GLU A 252 -27.54 -1.52 12.03
C GLU A 252 -28.85 -1.17 11.27
N ARG A 253 -28.76 -0.33 10.25
CA ARG A 253 -29.90 -0.03 9.38
C ARG A 253 -30.46 -1.31 8.74
N LEU A 254 -29.60 -2.20 8.23
CA LEU A 254 -30.02 -3.45 7.62
C LEU A 254 -30.62 -4.44 8.63
N ARG A 255 -30.15 -4.43 9.88
CA ARG A 255 -30.76 -5.20 10.99
C ARG A 255 -32.18 -4.73 11.30
N VAL A 256 -32.38 -3.42 11.35
CA VAL A 256 -33.73 -2.83 11.56
C VAL A 256 -34.66 -3.19 10.39
N GLU A 257 -34.14 -3.34 9.18
CA GLU A 257 -34.88 -3.79 8.02
C GLU A 257 -35.14 -5.32 7.99
N GLY A 258 -34.67 -6.06 9.03
CA GLY A 258 -34.95 -7.48 9.23
C GLY A 258 -33.89 -8.46 8.71
N LEU A 259 -32.68 -7.98 8.31
CA LEU A 259 -31.59 -8.90 7.97
C LEU A 259 -30.89 -9.36 9.26
N ASP A 260 -30.68 -10.68 9.36
CA ASP A 260 -29.92 -11.28 10.46
C ASP A 260 -28.41 -11.17 10.16
N LEU A 261 -27.76 -10.14 10.70
CA LEU A 261 -26.35 -9.79 10.45
C LEU A 261 -25.55 -9.76 11.75
N GLU A 262 -24.33 -10.29 11.73
CA GLU A 262 -23.33 -10.16 12.80
C GLU A 262 -22.13 -9.37 12.27
N LEU A 263 -21.86 -8.16 12.78
CA LEU A 263 -20.63 -7.42 12.47
C LEU A 263 -19.55 -7.77 13.49
N ILE A 264 -18.44 -8.32 13.00
CA ILE A 264 -17.22 -8.61 13.76
C ILE A 264 -16.23 -7.51 13.45
N GLU A 265 -16.01 -6.59 14.38
CA GLU A 265 -15.03 -5.52 14.23
C GLU A 265 -13.77 -5.84 15.05
N LEU A 266 -12.62 -5.94 14.37
CA LEU A 266 -11.34 -6.24 15.00
C LEU A 266 -10.39 -5.05 14.85
N ASN A 267 -10.04 -4.41 15.95
CA ASN A 267 -9.11 -3.30 15.97
C ASN A 267 -7.95 -3.58 16.93
N ARG A 268 -6.71 -3.33 16.48
CA ARG A 268 -5.47 -3.51 17.26
C ARG A 268 -5.27 -4.92 17.83
N VAL A 269 -5.75 -5.92 17.13
CA VAL A 269 -5.50 -7.33 17.43
C VAL A 269 -4.31 -7.86 16.61
N PRO A 270 -3.68 -8.96 17.03
CA PRO A 270 -2.67 -9.64 16.20
C PRO A 270 -3.26 -10.08 14.85
N ASN A 271 -2.47 -10.00 13.79
CA ASN A 271 -2.91 -10.41 12.45
C ASN A 271 -3.39 -11.88 12.40
N GLU A 272 -2.83 -12.76 13.21
CA GLU A 272 -3.29 -14.17 13.30
C GLU A 272 -4.75 -14.30 13.71
N GLU A 273 -5.24 -13.40 14.58
CA GLU A 273 -6.65 -13.37 14.97
C GLU A 273 -7.53 -12.89 13.81
N VAL A 274 -7.06 -11.90 13.03
CA VAL A 274 -7.76 -11.44 11.82
C VAL A 274 -7.90 -12.58 10.82
N LEU A 275 -6.81 -13.32 10.56
CA LEU A 275 -6.80 -14.45 9.64
C LEU A 275 -7.69 -15.60 10.12
N ARG A 276 -7.75 -15.83 11.44
CA ARG A 276 -8.66 -16.83 12.03
C ARG A 276 -10.13 -16.46 11.81
N GLN A 277 -10.48 -15.18 12.01
CA GLN A 277 -11.85 -14.70 11.80
C GLN A 277 -12.24 -14.68 10.31
N LEU A 278 -11.32 -14.40 9.40
CA LEU A 278 -11.56 -14.57 7.95
C LEU A 278 -12.00 -15.98 7.60
N GLY A 279 -11.50 -17.01 8.30
CA GLY A 279 -11.93 -18.39 8.09
C GLY A 279 -13.40 -18.64 8.46
N THR A 280 -14.00 -17.83 9.32
CA THR A 280 -15.35 -18.04 9.90
C THR A 280 -16.39 -17.00 9.46
N CYS A 281 -16.00 -15.88 8.85
CA CYS A 281 -16.95 -14.89 8.33
C CYS A 281 -17.52 -15.31 6.97
N ASP A 282 -18.62 -14.70 6.57
CA ASP A 282 -19.23 -14.88 5.26
C ASP A 282 -18.59 -13.97 4.20
N PHE A 283 -18.37 -12.71 4.55
CA PHE A 283 -17.66 -11.76 3.71
C PHE A 283 -16.99 -10.67 4.55
N ALA A 284 -16.18 -9.84 3.90
CA ALA A 284 -15.44 -8.76 4.56
C ALA A 284 -15.84 -7.37 4.02
N VAL A 285 -15.66 -6.34 4.87
CA VAL A 285 -15.67 -4.94 4.45
C VAL A 285 -14.30 -4.35 4.81
N ASP A 286 -13.50 -3.96 3.81
CA ASP A 286 -12.14 -3.43 4.07
C ASP A 286 -12.20 -1.96 4.52
N GLN A 287 -12.68 -1.08 3.68
CA GLN A 287 -12.71 0.36 3.94
C GLN A 287 -13.67 1.07 2.98
N LEU A 288 -14.15 2.27 3.36
CA LEU A 288 -15.08 3.06 2.53
C LEU A 288 -14.41 4.16 1.71
N TYR A 289 -13.22 4.60 2.08
CA TYR A 289 -12.54 5.73 1.43
C TYR A 289 -11.21 5.28 0.82
N SER A 290 -11.27 4.30 -0.08
CA SER A 290 -10.08 3.74 -0.72
C SER A 290 -9.78 4.40 -2.06
N ASP A 291 -8.49 4.54 -2.37
CA ASP A 291 -7.98 4.84 -3.71
C ASP A 291 -7.44 3.59 -4.44
N ALA A 292 -7.69 2.41 -3.88
CA ALA A 292 -7.16 1.14 -4.38
C ALA A 292 -8.18 0.01 -4.21
N PRO A 293 -8.34 -0.90 -5.21
CA PRO A 293 -9.35 -1.94 -5.15
C PRO A 293 -9.03 -3.06 -4.14
N MET A 294 -7.76 -3.46 -4.04
CA MET A 294 -7.37 -4.59 -3.19
C MET A 294 -5.97 -4.38 -2.62
N VAL A 295 -5.90 -4.12 -1.31
CA VAL A 295 -4.64 -3.99 -0.57
C VAL A 295 -4.75 -4.73 0.77
N GLY A 296 -3.65 -5.05 1.41
CA GLY A 296 -3.59 -5.59 2.76
C GLY A 296 -4.73 -6.56 3.12
N PHE A 297 -5.68 -6.09 3.92
CA PHE A 297 -6.78 -6.91 4.43
C PHE A 297 -7.67 -7.49 3.32
N ALA A 298 -7.97 -6.74 2.24
CA ALA A 298 -8.73 -7.27 1.12
C ALA A 298 -7.97 -8.41 0.38
N THR A 299 -6.62 -8.35 0.32
CA THR A 299 -5.80 -9.45 -0.20
C THR A 299 -5.89 -10.68 0.70
N GLU A 300 -5.83 -10.51 2.03
CA GLU A 300 -5.98 -11.61 2.99
C GLU A 300 -7.37 -12.26 2.89
N ALA A 301 -8.43 -11.45 2.73
CA ALA A 301 -9.78 -11.94 2.49
C ALA A 301 -9.89 -12.72 1.18
N ALA A 302 -9.29 -12.23 0.10
CA ALA A 302 -9.23 -12.92 -1.19
C ALA A 302 -8.51 -14.27 -1.08
N VAL A 303 -7.39 -14.36 -0.35
CA VAL A 303 -6.70 -15.65 -0.08
C VAL A 303 -7.59 -16.63 0.67
N ALA A 304 -8.47 -16.14 1.56
CA ALA A 304 -9.47 -16.91 2.29
C ALA A 304 -10.75 -17.21 1.47
N SER A 305 -10.78 -16.89 0.18
CA SER A 305 -11.97 -17.00 -0.69
C SER A 305 -13.18 -16.23 -0.16
N LYS A 306 -12.95 -15.06 0.46
CA LYS A 306 -14.02 -14.19 0.96
C LYS A 306 -14.23 -13.01 0.03
N ALA A 307 -15.48 -12.80 -0.39
CA ALA A 307 -15.89 -11.57 -1.06
C ALA A 307 -15.57 -10.37 -0.16
N THR A 308 -15.12 -9.28 -0.74
CA THR A 308 -14.76 -8.08 0.01
C THR A 308 -15.38 -6.84 -0.60
N ILE A 309 -16.08 -6.06 0.22
CA ILE A 309 -16.55 -4.72 -0.15
C ILE A 309 -15.40 -3.73 0.05
N VAL A 310 -15.14 -2.93 -0.98
CA VAL A 310 -14.18 -1.82 -0.94
C VAL A 310 -14.88 -0.56 -1.46
N GLY A 311 -15.08 0.38 -0.58
CA GLY A 311 -15.63 1.69 -0.92
C GLY A 311 -14.56 2.64 -1.42
N GLY A 312 -14.94 3.55 -2.30
CA GLY A 312 -14.07 4.60 -2.84
C GLY A 312 -14.80 5.44 -3.87
N TYR A 313 -14.18 6.55 -4.23
CA TYR A 313 -14.74 7.44 -5.24
C TYR A 313 -14.07 7.25 -6.60
N ALA A 314 -14.77 7.65 -7.66
CA ALA A 314 -14.25 7.68 -9.03
C ALA A 314 -13.64 6.34 -9.51
N TRP A 315 -14.31 5.23 -9.23
CA TRP A 315 -13.85 3.89 -9.62
C TRP A 315 -13.62 3.73 -11.14
N SER A 316 -14.42 4.40 -11.98
CA SER A 316 -14.23 4.39 -13.44
C SER A 316 -12.87 4.99 -13.85
N ALA A 317 -12.48 6.10 -13.23
CA ALA A 317 -11.17 6.71 -13.46
C ALA A 317 -10.02 5.84 -12.91
N ASN A 318 -10.23 5.20 -11.76
CA ASN A 318 -9.28 4.24 -11.21
C ASN A 318 -9.09 3.04 -12.15
N ARG A 319 -10.17 2.44 -12.66
CA ARG A 319 -10.08 1.33 -13.63
C ARG A 319 -9.34 1.72 -14.90
N ALA A 320 -9.58 2.91 -15.43
CA ALA A 320 -8.89 3.40 -16.62
C ALA A 320 -7.37 3.48 -16.43
N ALA A 321 -6.91 3.73 -15.20
CA ALA A 321 -5.48 3.78 -14.88
C ALA A 321 -4.79 2.40 -14.77
N PHE A 322 -5.57 1.30 -14.81
CA PHE A 322 -5.01 -0.06 -14.83
C PHE A 322 -4.66 -0.53 -16.25
N ASP A 323 -5.38 -0.05 -17.28
CA ASP A 323 -5.18 -0.38 -18.70
C ASP A 323 -4.86 -1.88 -18.91
N ALA A 324 -3.61 -2.23 -19.17
CA ALA A 324 -3.16 -3.61 -19.39
C ALA A 324 -2.93 -4.42 -18.09
N VAL A 325 -3.03 -3.79 -16.91
CA VAL A 325 -2.87 -4.48 -15.62
C VAL A 325 -4.22 -5.02 -15.15
N PRO A 326 -4.36 -6.33 -14.86
CA PRO A 326 -5.63 -6.87 -14.40
C PRO A 326 -6.13 -6.17 -13.13
N PHE A 327 -7.40 -5.77 -13.15
CA PHE A 327 -8.05 -5.15 -12.01
C PHE A 327 -8.52 -6.22 -11.02
N PRO A 328 -8.16 -6.12 -9.72
CA PRO A 328 -8.53 -7.13 -8.73
C PRO A 328 -10.05 -7.19 -8.50
N PRO A 329 -10.66 -8.37 -8.42
CA PRO A 329 -12.09 -8.51 -8.20
C PRO A 329 -12.47 -8.21 -6.74
N VAL A 330 -13.35 -7.20 -6.58
CA VAL A 330 -13.95 -6.80 -5.30
C VAL A 330 -15.38 -6.29 -5.55
N GLU A 331 -16.21 -6.24 -4.51
CA GLU A 331 -17.47 -5.52 -4.55
C GLU A 331 -17.20 -4.04 -4.33
N GLU A 332 -17.17 -3.28 -5.44
CA GLU A 332 -16.96 -1.82 -5.39
C GLU A 332 -18.27 -1.10 -5.04
N CYS A 333 -18.16 -0.02 -4.27
CA CYS A 333 -19.25 0.93 -4.06
C CYS A 333 -18.70 2.34 -3.84
N GLU A 334 -19.50 3.37 -4.06
CA GLU A 334 -19.24 4.65 -3.42
C GLU A 334 -19.56 4.54 -1.91
N PRO A 335 -18.92 5.33 -1.04
CA PRO A 335 -19.13 5.24 0.41
C PRO A 335 -20.61 5.37 0.81
N GLU A 336 -21.36 6.19 0.12
CA GLU A 336 -22.79 6.43 0.32
C GLU A 336 -23.66 5.22 -0.06
N GLU A 337 -23.12 4.29 -0.86
CA GLU A 337 -23.80 3.08 -1.35
C GLU A 337 -23.47 1.83 -0.51
N VAL A 338 -22.76 1.98 0.61
CA VAL A 338 -22.32 0.85 1.43
C VAL A 338 -23.47 -0.03 1.93
N VAL A 339 -24.63 0.56 2.26
CA VAL A 339 -25.85 -0.18 2.66
C VAL A 339 -26.27 -1.17 1.57
N GLN A 340 -26.31 -0.71 0.32
CA GLN A 340 -26.69 -1.53 -0.82
C GLN A 340 -25.65 -2.60 -1.12
N ALA A 341 -24.35 -2.27 -1.00
CA ALA A 341 -23.27 -3.24 -1.19
C ALA A 341 -23.33 -4.36 -0.15
N ILE A 342 -23.52 -4.02 1.14
CA ILE A 342 -23.70 -5.01 2.21
C ILE A 342 -24.95 -5.86 1.95
N ARG A 343 -26.07 -5.24 1.60
CA ARG A 343 -27.31 -5.96 1.28
C ARG A 343 -27.09 -6.96 0.15
N ARG A 344 -26.46 -6.57 -0.96
CA ARG A 344 -26.20 -7.46 -2.11
C ARG A 344 -25.44 -8.73 -1.66
N LEU A 345 -24.36 -8.56 -0.90
CA LEU A 345 -23.56 -9.71 -0.45
C LEU A 345 -24.26 -10.50 0.68
N ALA A 346 -25.10 -9.87 1.51
CA ALA A 346 -25.82 -10.57 2.56
C ALA A 346 -26.96 -11.44 2.04
N THR A 347 -27.65 -11.00 0.96
CA THR A 347 -28.85 -11.67 0.46
C THR A 347 -28.60 -12.59 -0.73
N ASP A 348 -27.45 -12.46 -1.43
CA ASP A 348 -27.10 -13.29 -2.58
C ASP A 348 -25.86 -14.15 -2.28
N ASP A 349 -26.09 -15.38 -1.82
CA ASP A 349 -25.04 -16.35 -1.50
C ASP A 349 -24.22 -16.77 -2.72
N ASN A 350 -24.86 -16.88 -3.90
CA ASN A 350 -24.18 -17.26 -5.13
C ASN A 350 -23.19 -16.15 -5.56
N ARG A 351 -23.63 -14.89 -5.54
CA ARG A 351 -22.78 -13.73 -5.83
C ARG A 351 -21.61 -13.67 -4.85
N ARG A 352 -21.88 -13.81 -3.55
CA ARG A 352 -20.88 -13.76 -2.50
C ARG A 352 -19.79 -14.81 -2.69
N ARG A 353 -20.20 -16.06 -2.95
CA ARG A 353 -19.24 -17.18 -3.22
C ARG A 353 -18.50 -16.97 -4.52
N ALA A 354 -19.18 -16.64 -5.62
CA ALA A 354 -18.56 -16.45 -6.91
C ALA A 354 -17.48 -15.34 -6.86
N LEU A 355 -17.75 -14.21 -6.20
CA LEU A 355 -16.79 -13.13 -6.04
C LEU A 355 -15.59 -13.54 -5.16
N GLY A 356 -15.84 -14.29 -4.07
CA GLY A 356 -14.78 -14.81 -3.21
C GLY A 356 -13.86 -15.79 -3.96
N ASP A 357 -14.42 -16.68 -4.76
CA ASP A 357 -13.66 -17.63 -5.57
C ASP A 357 -12.87 -16.94 -6.69
N GLU A 358 -13.45 -15.93 -7.33
CA GLU A 358 -12.78 -15.11 -8.34
C GLU A 358 -11.59 -14.35 -7.73
N ALA A 359 -11.79 -13.71 -6.58
CA ALA A 359 -10.75 -13.00 -5.84
C ALA A 359 -9.62 -13.96 -5.42
N SER A 360 -9.95 -15.14 -4.93
CA SER A 360 -8.96 -16.16 -4.55
C SER A 360 -8.15 -16.65 -5.75
N ARG A 361 -8.81 -16.94 -6.86
CA ARG A 361 -8.15 -17.34 -8.12
C ARG A 361 -7.21 -16.24 -8.59
N PHE A 362 -7.68 -14.98 -8.58
CA PHE A 362 -6.88 -13.82 -8.97
C PHE A 362 -5.58 -13.72 -8.15
N VAL A 363 -5.65 -13.72 -6.81
CA VAL A 363 -4.45 -13.57 -5.98
C VAL A 363 -3.51 -14.78 -6.11
N ARG A 364 -4.02 -15.99 -6.27
CA ARG A 364 -3.20 -17.21 -6.42
C ARG A 364 -2.51 -17.27 -7.78
N GLU A 365 -3.16 -16.85 -8.86
CA GLU A 365 -2.61 -16.87 -10.22
C GLU A 365 -1.75 -15.62 -10.47
N GLN A 366 -2.29 -14.42 -10.19
CA GLN A 366 -1.63 -13.16 -10.52
C GLN A 366 -0.59 -12.73 -9.47
N TRP A 367 -0.83 -13.01 -8.19
CA TRP A 367 0.01 -12.57 -7.08
C TRP A 367 0.61 -13.72 -6.28
N SER A 368 0.84 -14.87 -6.93
CA SER A 368 1.61 -15.94 -6.30
C SER A 368 3.01 -15.44 -5.91
N ARG A 369 3.59 -15.99 -4.85
CA ARG A 369 4.94 -15.64 -4.37
C ARG A 369 5.97 -15.68 -5.49
N ARG A 370 5.93 -16.76 -6.32
CA ARG A 370 6.82 -16.93 -7.45
C ARG A 370 6.65 -15.83 -8.51
N ALA A 371 5.40 -15.45 -8.81
CA ALA A 371 5.10 -14.39 -9.78
C ALA A 371 5.62 -13.03 -9.29
N ILE A 372 5.35 -12.66 -8.03
CA ILE A 372 5.82 -11.40 -7.44
C ILE A 372 7.35 -11.32 -7.43
N ALA A 373 8.02 -12.36 -6.90
CA ALA A 373 9.49 -12.39 -6.86
C ALA A 373 10.10 -12.34 -8.28
N GLY A 374 9.51 -13.07 -9.25
CA GLY A 374 9.94 -13.03 -10.65
C GLY A 374 9.79 -11.65 -11.28
N ARG A 375 8.68 -10.95 -11.01
CA ARG A 375 8.46 -9.58 -11.50
C ARG A 375 9.45 -8.59 -10.90
N VAL A 376 9.72 -8.65 -9.61
CA VAL A 376 10.74 -7.79 -8.98
C VAL A 376 12.14 -8.08 -9.52
N LEU A 377 12.50 -9.34 -9.74
CA LEU A 377 13.75 -9.70 -10.43
C LEU A 377 13.81 -9.09 -11.84
N ARG A 378 12.72 -9.12 -12.60
CA ARG A 378 12.64 -8.49 -13.91
C ARG A 378 12.93 -6.99 -13.84
N LEU A 379 12.49 -6.28 -12.77
CA LEU A 379 12.80 -4.87 -12.55
C LEU A 379 14.26 -4.63 -12.15
N ILE A 380 14.89 -5.61 -11.50
CA ILE A 380 16.31 -5.55 -11.15
C ILE A 380 17.18 -5.77 -12.38
N ASP A 381 16.84 -6.74 -13.21
CA ASP A 381 17.67 -7.16 -14.35
C ASP A 381 17.60 -6.22 -15.56
N GLY A 382 16.50 -5.46 -15.70
CA GLY A 382 16.31 -4.64 -16.89
C GLY A 382 15.28 -3.52 -16.74
N PRO A 383 14.91 -2.88 -17.88
CA PRO A 383 13.82 -1.91 -17.90
C PRO A 383 12.49 -2.62 -17.63
N PRO A 384 11.52 -1.96 -16.94
CA PRO A 384 10.18 -2.50 -16.77
C PRO A 384 9.47 -2.70 -18.11
N PRO A 385 8.60 -3.73 -18.23
CA PRO A 385 7.69 -3.88 -19.36
C PRO A 385 6.80 -2.64 -19.54
N ARG A 386 6.50 -2.28 -20.78
CA ARG A 386 5.68 -1.08 -21.08
C ARG A 386 4.26 -1.21 -20.51
N GLU A 387 3.68 -2.39 -20.59
CA GLU A 387 2.36 -2.73 -20.08
C GLU A 387 2.22 -2.62 -18.55
N TRP A 388 3.33 -2.52 -17.82
CA TRP A 388 3.32 -2.28 -16.36
C TRP A 388 3.43 -0.80 -16.02
N MET A 389 3.69 0.06 -17.01
CA MET A 389 3.97 1.47 -16.77
C MET A 389 2.70 2.30 -16.75
N PHE A 390 2.64 3.22 -15.81
CA PHE A 390 1.65 4.28 -15.73
C PHE A 390 2.33 5.64 -15.89
N ASP A 391 1.77 6.50 -16.73
CA ASP A 391 2.27 7.88 -16.88
C ASP A 391 1.50 8.82 -15.93
N PRO A 392 2.15 9.36 -14.88
CA PRO A 392 1.48 10.25 -13.92
C PRO A 392 0.93 11.55 -14.52
N ARG A 393 1.31 11.91 -15.74
CA ARG A 393 0.76 13.09 -16.43
C ARG A 393 -0.68 12.87 -16.90
N THR A 394 -1.09 11.61 -17.05
CA THR A 394 -2.47 11.24 -17.42
C THR A 394 -3.41 11.13 -16.23
N LEU A 395 -2.88 11.26 -14.99
CA LEU A 395 -3.70 11.17 -13.78
C LEU A 395 -4.75 12.28 -13.74
N ARG A 396 -5.99 11.89 -13.37
CA ARG A 396 -7.14 12.82 -13.18
C ARG A 396 -7.83 12.63 -11.82
N TYR A 397 -7.29 11.76 -10.98
CA TYR A 397 -7.86 11.39 -9.69
C TYR A 397 -7.62 12.50 -8.64
N VAL A 398 -8.68 12.99 -8.01
CA VAL A 398 -8.63 14.10 -7.03
C VAL A 398 -9.22 13.75 -5.66
N GLU A 399 -9.87 12.59 -5.53
CA GLU A 399 -10.65 12.22 -4.34
C GLU A 399 -9.79 11.84 -3.13
N GLY A 400 -8.62 11.24 -3.34
CA GLY A 400 -7.72 10.81 -2.26
C GLY A 400 -8.13 9.51 -1.58
N CYS A 401 -7.72 9.37 -0.31
CA CYS A 401 -7.99 8.17 0.49
C CYS A 401 -8.17 8.52 1.97
N GLY A 402 -9.16 7.91 2.60
CA GLY A 402 -9.40 8.07 4.04
C GLY A 402 -10.14 9.34 4.44
N LEU A 403 -10.76 10.02 3.48
CA LEU A 403 -11.63 11.19 3.67
C LEU A 403 -12.91 10.99 2.88
N SER A 404 -14.01 11.56 3.37
CA SER A 404 -15.19 11.75 2.53
C SER A 404 -14.90 12.76 1.41
N ARG A 405 -15.69 12.72 0.34
CA ARG A 405 -15.54 13.66 -0.78
C ARG A 405 -15.67 15.11 -0.31
N ASP A 406 -16.57 15.38 0.62
CA ASP A 406 -16.80 16.74 1.14
C ASP A 406 -15.66 17.19 2.04
N ASP A 407 -15.13 16.33 2.92
CA ASP A 407 -13.94 16.64 3.73
C ASP A 407 -12.72 16.91 2.85
N ALA A 408 -12.47 16.06 1.86
CA ALA A 408 -11.36 16.24 0.91
C ALA A 408 -11.49 17.56 0.15
N ARG A 409 -12.70 17.88 -0.32
CA ARG A 409 -13.03 19.13 -1.02
C ARG A 409 -12.81 20.37 -0.12
N ASP A 410 -13.24 20.31 1.14
CA ASP A 410 -13.03 21.40 2.10
C ASP A 410 -11.54 21.63 2.35
N VAL A 411 -10.77 20.58 2.57
CA VAL A 411 -9.31 20.69 2.75
C VAL A 411 -8.65 21.34 1.53
N VAL A 412 -8.96 20.87 0.32
CA VAL A 412 -8.39 21.43 -0.93
C VAL A 412 -8.78 22.90 -1.09
N ARG A 413 -10.05 23.26 -0.81
CA ARG A 413 -10.52 24.66 -0.84
C ARG A 413 -9.71 25.54 0.09
N ARG A 414 -9.47 25.10 1.33
CA ARG A 414 -8.69 25.83 2.33
C ARG A 414 -7.20 25.95 1.93
N VAL A 415 -6.63 24.90 1.34
CA VAL A 415 -5.26 24.92 0.81
C VAL A 415 -5.12 25.95 -0.31
N LEU A 416 -6.10 26.00 -1.24
CA LEU A 416 -6.12 27.00 -2.31
C LEU A 416 -6.33 28.42 -1.79
N ALA A 417 -7.17 28.61 -0.76
CA ALA A 417 -7.39 29.91 -0.15
C ALA A 417 -6.15 30.45 0.57
N GLU A 418 -5.39 29.59 1.26
CA GLU A 418 -4.19 29.95 2.04
C GLU A 418 -2.96 30.16 1.17
N GLY A 419 -2.72 29.28 0.18
CA GLY A 419 -1.47 29.25 -0.57
C GLY A 419 -1.59 29.28 -2.09
N GLY A 420 -2.78 29.55 -2.61
CA GLY A 420 -3.03 29.57 -4.05
C GLY A 420 -2.78 28.22 -4.73
N ARG A 421 -2.77 28.24 -6.06
CA ARG A 421 -2.52 27.03 -6.88
C ARG A 421 -1.14 26.40 -6.61
N GLU A 422 -0.15 27.24 -6.30
CA GLU A 422 1.22 26.77 -6.00
C GLU A 422 1.27 25.82 -4.78
N ALA A 423 0.31 25.92 -3.85
CA ALA A 423 0.22 25.05 -2.69
C ALA A 423 -0.10 23.59 -3.06
N LEU A 424 -0.72 23.34 -4.21
CA LEU A 424 -0.98 22.01 -4.73
C LEU A 424 0.30 21.29 -5.20
N CYS A 425 1.39 22.01 -5.49
CA CYS A 425 2.64 21.48 -6.00
C CYS A 425 2.49 20.70 -7.34
N LEU A 426 1.57 21.12 -8.21
CA LEU A 426 1.19 20.44 -9.45
C LEU A 426 1.47 21.28 -10.71
N VAL A 427 2.32 22.27 -10.64
CA VAL A 427 2.68 23.17 -11.76
C VAL A 427 3.16 22.41 -13.02
N ASP A 428 3.71 21.21 -12.83
CA ASP A 428 4.12 20.27 -13.90
C ASP A 428 2.94 19.47 -14.51
N LYS A 429 1.72 19.61 -13.97
CA LYS A 429 0.50 18.92 -14.38
C LYS A 429 -0.70 19.88 -14.40
N PRO A 430 -0.76 20.83 -15.34
CA PRO A 430 -1.77 21.89 -15.34
C PRO A 430 -3.21 21.36 -15.40
N GLU A 431 -3.46 20.25 -16.11
CA GLU A 431 -4.78 19.67 -16.18
C GLU A 431 -5.24 19.03 -14.86
N LEU A 432 -4.31 18.40 -14.13
CA LEU A 432 -4.59 17.87 -12.80
C LEU A 432 -4.75 19.00 -11.78
N GLU A 433 -3.95 20.06 -11.87
CA GLU A 433 -4.08 21.26 -11.05
C GLU A 433 -5.47 21.88 -11.24
N GLU A 434 -5.90 22.04 -12.50
CA GLU A 434 -7.23 22.56 -12.81
C GLU A 434 -8.35 21.66 -12.30
N ALA A 435 -8.18 20.33 -12.38
CA ALA A 435 -9.14 19.38 -11.84
C ALA A 435 -9.32 19.56 -10.31
N PHE A 436 -8.23 19.83 -9.57
CA PHE A 436 -8.31 20.16 -8.13
C PHE A 436 -9.01 21.49 -7.86
N VAL A 437 -8.79 22.49 -8.69
CA VAL A 437 -9.49 23.79 -8.57
C VAL A 437 -10.99 23.60 -8.78
N GLN A 438 -11.39 22.86 -9.81
CA GLN A 438 -12.79 22.54 -10.09
C GLN A 438 -13.41 21.66 -8.99
N PHE A 439 -12.68 20.68 -8.48
CA PHE A 439 -13.10 19.85 -7.36
C PHE A 439 -13.40 20.68 -6.11
N ALA A 440 -12.54 21.66 -5.79
CA ALA A 440 -12.75 22.56 -4.66
C ALA A 440 -13.91 23.55 -4.85
N ALA A 441 -14.16 23.97 -6.11
CA ALA A 441 -15.24 24.91 -6.45
C ALA A 441 -16.61 24.25 -6.53
N ALA A 442 -16.68 22.93 -6.75
CA ALA A 442 -17.95 22.22 -6.83
C ALA A 442 -18.71 22.35 -5.50
N ASN A 443 -19.97 22.77 -5.56
CA ASN A 443 -20.85 22.80 -4.40
C ASN A 443 -21.12 21.34 -3.95
N GLY A 444 -21.00 21.07 -2.66
CA GLY A 444 -21.45 19.80 -2.10
C GLY A 444 -22.90 19.56 -2.49
N SER A 445 -23.27 18.36 -2.91
CA SER A 445 -24.68 18.01 -3.03
C SER A 445 -25.34 18.30 -1.69
N PRO A 446 -26.49 19.00 -1.65
CA PRO A 446 -27.21 19.18 -0.40
C PRO A 446 -27.54 17.79 0.12
N GLY A 447 -27.00 17.47 1.31
CA GLY A 447 -27.26 16.21 1.98
C GLY A 447 -28.77 15.96 1.98
N SER A 448 -29.15 14.80 1.45
CA SER A 448 -30.48 14.25 1.70
C SER A 448 -30.57 14.01 3.21
N GLY A 449 -31.24 14.93 3.91
CA GLY A 449 -31.56 14.86 5.32
C GLY A 449 -32.49 13.69 5.64
#